data_b7cc7eb73966110c333ab63f8b2f05fa
#
_entry.id   b7cc7eb73966110c333ab63f8b2f05fa
#
_cell.length_a   1.000
_cell.length_b   1.000
_cell.length_c   1.000
_cell.angle_alpha   90.00
_cell.angle_beta   90.00
_cell.angle_gamma   90.00
#
_symmetry.space_group_name_H-M   'P 1'
#
loop_
_entity.id
_entity.type
_entity.pdbx_description
1 polymer ?
#
loop_
_entity_poly.entity_id
_entity_poly.type
_entity_poly.pdbx_seq_one_letter_code
_entity_poly.pdbx_strand_id
1 'polypeptide(L)'
;SDWKIFLEFYHKNPRCRLITIDLETGNAEVILDRNTWLGHPIFRPNNNDTIAFCHEGPHDLVDARMWMINRDGTNERKVHEHQPGESCTHEFWIPDGSALAYVSYMKGQQQRYIRKYNPDTDEDSLVMEMPACSHLMSNHNGILYVGDGSGSPVDVKDTCSYKIEND
;
A
#
# COMPACT_ATOMS: atom_id res chain seq x y z
N SER A 1 8.85 16.89 -17.48
CA SER A 1 7.62 16.41 -16.84
C SER A 1 7.96 15.82 -15.49
N ASP A 2 7.03 15.80 -14.60
CA ASP A 2 7.19 15.27 -13.22
C ASP A 2 7.69 13.82 -13.23
N TRP A 3 7.27 13.04 -14.23
CA TRP A 3 7.74 11.67 -14.44
C TRP A 3 9.26 11.56 -14.67
N LYS A 4 9.86 12.52 -15.36
CA LYS A 4 11.32 12.53 -15.57
C LYS A 4 12.05 12.74 -14.24
N ILE A 5 11.58 13.66 -13.42
CA ILE A 5 12.13 13.94 -12.08
C ILE A 5 12.00 12.69 -11.19
N PHE A 6 10.85 12.02 -11.24
CA PHE A 6 10.59 10.79 -10.50
C PHE A 6 11.59 9.68 -10.88
N LEU A 7 11.80 9.43 -12.18
CA LEU A 7 12.77 8.48 -12.68
C LEU A 7 14.22 8.84 -12.27
N GLU A 8 14.60 10.12 -12.42
CA GLU A 8 15.93 10.58 -12.02
C GLU A 8 16.18 10.38 -10.53
N PHE A 9 15.16 10.62 -9.68
CA PHE A 9 15.27 10.40 -8.25
C PHE A 9 15.40 8.92 -7.91
N TYR A 10 14.60 8.04 -8.53
CA TYR A 10 14.69 6.61 -8.37
C TYR A 10 16.09 6.07 -8.71
N HIS A 11 16.64 6.45 -9.86
CA HIS A 11 17.96 5.98 -10.31
C HIS A 11 19.14 6.52 -9.47
N LYS A 12 18.93 7.53 -8.65
CA LYS A 12 19.93 7.99 -7.68
C LYS A 12 20.10 7.05 -6.49
N ASN A 13 19.25 6.04 -6.37
CA ASN A 13 19.24 5.11 -5.22
C ASN A 13 19.33 5.86 -3.89
N PRO A 14 18.36 6.71 -3.57
CA PRO A 14 18.43 7.57 -2.40
C PRO A 14 18.59 6.73 -1.14
N ARG A 15 19.48 7.15 -0.25
CA ARG A 15 19.58 6.56 1.07
C ARG A 15 18.40 7.01 1.91
N CYS A 16 17.54 6.07 2.29
CA CYS A 16 16.36 6.32 3.12
C CYS A 16 16.47 5.57 4.45
N ARG A 17 15.82 6.12 5.45
CA ARG A 17 15.68 5.51 6.77
C ARG A 17 14.23 5.39 7.15
N LEU A 18 13.87 4.24 7.72
CA LEU A 18 12.63 4.08 8.47
C LEU A 18 12.95 4.32 9.94
N ILE A 19 12.23 5.26 10.54
CA ILE A 19 12.52 5.74 11.91
C ILE A 19 11.22 5.68 12.71
N THR A 20 11.27 5.17 13.93
CA THR A 20 10.21 5.35 14.93
C THR A 20 10.61 6.44 15.91
N ILE A 21 9.61 7.17 16.41
CA ILE A 21 9.76 8.20 17.42
C ILE A 21 8.78 7.91 18.55
N ASP A 22 9.29 7.75 19.75
CA ASP A 22 8.49 7.67 20.95
C ASP A 22 8.10 9.09 21.39
N LEU A 23 6.80 9.37 21.42
CA LEU A 23 6.31 10.72 21.70
C LEU A 23 6.33 11.06 23.20
N GLU A 24 6.42 10.07 24.09
CA GLU A 24 6.51 10.32 25.54
C GLU A 24 7.94 10.65 25.95
N THR A 25 8.91 9.96 25.38
CA THR A 25 10.32 10.13 25.71
C THR A 25 11.09 11.03 24.75
N GLY A 26 10.57 11.20 23.52
CA GLY A 26 11.25 11.88 22.42
C GLY A 26 12.37 11.06 21.77
N ASN A 27 12.53 9.80 22.15
CA ASN A 27 13.55 8.93 21.58
C ASN A 27 13.23 8.55 20.15
N ALA A 28 14.23 8.58 19.28
CA ALA A 28 14.14 8.15 17.90
C ALA A 28 15.03 6.95 17.64
N GLU A 29 14.48 5.91 17.01
CA GLU A 29 15.20 4.69 16.67
C GLU A 29 15.14 4.47 15.15
N VAL A 30 16.29 4.14 14.55
CA VAL A 30 16.39 3.76 13.14
C VAL A 30 16.14 2.26 13.02
N ILE A 31 15.04 1.88 12.38
CA ILE A 31 14.66 0.48 12.15
C ILE A 31 15.34 -0.05 10.89
N LEU A 32 15.40 0.77 9.83
CA LEU A 32 15.94 0.41 8.55
C LEU A 32 16.76 1.57 7.97
N ASP A 33 17.95 1.26 7.42
CA ASP A 33 18.82 2.23 6.74
C ASP A 33 19.40 1.58 5.49
N ARG A 34 18.97 2.03 4.31
CA ARG A 34 19.42 1.45 3.03
C ARG A 34 19.35 2.43 1.87
N ASN A 35 20.06 2.11 0.78
CA ASN A 35 20.00 2.83 -0.49
C ASN A 35 18.81 2.34 -1.33
N THR A 36 17.61 2.64 -0.87
CA THR A 36 16.34 2.31 -1.54
C THR A 36 15.35 3.39 -1.18
N TRP A 37 14.60 3.88 -2.15
CA TRP A 37 13.58 4.87 -1.90
C TRP A 37 12.42 4.25 -1.10
N LEU A 38 12.34 4.60 0.18
CA LEU A 38 11.29 4.15 1.10
C LEU A 38 10.22 5.23 1.24
N GLY A 39 8.97 4.82 1.36
CA GLY A 39 7.84 5.71 1.55
C GLY A 39 6.70 5.09 2.34
N HIS A 40 5.68 5.87 2.63
CA HIS A 40 4.39 5.47 3.19
C HIS A 40 4.46 4.57 4.44
N PRO A 41 5.28 4.87 5.47
CA PRO A 41 5.32 4.05 6.67
C PRO A 41 4.04 4.24 7.49
N ILE A 42 3.37 3.13 7.82
CA ILE A 42 2.13 3.12 8.60
C ILE A 42 2.15 1.96 9.60
N PHE A 43 1.86 2.26 10.88
CA PHE A 43 1.66 1.22 11.88
C PHE A 43 0.37 0.43 11.62
N ARG A 44 0.42 -0.86 11.90
CA ARG A 44 -0.78 -1.69 11.96
C ARG A 44 -1.67 -1.19 13.10
N PRO A 45 -2.96 -0.88 12.85
CA PRO A 45 -3.89 -0.51 13.92
C PRO A 45 -3.96 -1.58 15.01
N ASN A 46 -4.09 -1.15 16.26
CA ASN A 46 -4.15 -2.02 17.44
C ASN A 46 -2.90 -2.93 17.65
N ASN A 47 -1.82 -2.65 16.94
CA ASN A 47 -0.56 -3.38 17.03
C ASN A 47 0.59 -2.37 16.93
N ASN A 48 1.42 -2.29 17.97
CA ASN A 48 2.52 -1.33 18.05
C ASN A 48 3.85 -1.87 17.51
N ASP A 49 3.83 -3.05 16.88
CA ASP A 49 5.05 -3.73 16.43
C ASP A 49 5.15 -3.80 14.91
N THR A 50 4.06 -4.10 14.20
CA THR A 50 4.07 -4.27 12.75
C THR A 50 3.93 -2.93 12.02
N ILE A 51 4.86 -2.65 11.10
CA ILE A 51 4.88 -1.47 10.24
C ILE A 51 4.80 -1.92 8.79
N ALA A 52 3.84 -1.39 8.03
CA ALA A 52 3.85 -1.48 6.58
C ALA A 52 4.58 -0.28 6.00
N PHE A 53 5.32 -0.46 4.90
CA PHE A 53 6.02 0.60 4.18
C PHE A 53 6.17 0.23 2.71
N CYS A 54 6.55 1.20 1.89
CA CYS A 54 6.69 1.01 0.46
C CYS A 54 8.14 1.15 -0.01
N HIS A 55 8.51 0.35 -1.00
CA HIS A 55 9.58 0.66 -1.93
C HIS A 55 9.00 1.51 -3.06
N GLU A 56 9.42 2.75 -3.12
CA GLU A 56 8.96 3.70 -4.12
C GLU A 56 9.73 3.55 -5.43
N GLY A 57 9.05 3.80 -6.54
CA GLY A 57 9.68 3.79 -7.85
C GLY A 57 8.69 3.53 -8.99
N PRO A 58 9.19 3.52 -10.23
CA PRO A 58 8.39 3.10 -11.38
C PRO A 58 7.89 1.66 -11.20
N HIS A 59 6.62 1.42 -11.48
CA HIS A 59 5.96 0.14 -11.24
C HIS A 59 6.63 -1.05 -11.95
N ASP A 60 7.22 -0.80 -13.11
CA ASP A 60 7.94 -1.78 -13.92
C ASP A 60 9.41 -2.02 -13.46
N LEU A 61 9.90 -1.26 -12.50
CA LEU A 61 11.25 -1.37 -11.93
C LEU A 61 11.25 -1.80 -10.45
N VAL A 62 10.07 -1.86 -9.82
CA VAL A 62 9.87 -2.29 -8.45
C VAL A 62 9.16 -3.64 -8.46
N ASP A 63 9.83 -4.68 -7.96
CA ASP A 63 9.31 -6.05 -7.92
C ASP A 63 8.25 -6.29 -6.85
N ALA A 64 8.30 -5.51 -5.78
CA ALA A 64 7.31 -5.47 -4.71
C ALA A 64 7.25 -4.07 -4.13
N ARG A 65 6.11 -3.40 -4.26
CA ARG A 65 5.93 -2.07 -3.68
C ARG A 65 5.77 -2.14 -2.17
N MET A 66 4.91 -3.03 -1.67
CA MET A 66 4.52 -3.06 -0.25
C MET A 66 5.32 -4.09 0.52
N TRP A 67 5.81 -3.68 1.67
CA TRP A 67 6.61 -4.47 2.60
C TRP A 67 6.09 -4.33 4.03
N MET A 68 6.41 -5.28 4.87
CA MET A 68 6.20 -5.21 6.32
C MET A 68 7.50 -5.49 7.06
N ILE A 69 7.61 -4.91 8.24
CA ILE A 69 8.74 -5.11 9.15
C ILE A 69 8.25 -4.94 10.60
N ASN A 70 8.88 -5.62 11.54
CA ASN A 70 8.65 -5.37 12.95
C ASN A 70 9.40 -4.11 13.41
N ARG A 71 8.91 -3.46 14.46
CA ARG A 71 9.49 -2.25 15.01
C ARG A 71 10.95 -2.43 15.47
N ASP A 72 11.36 -3.64 15.81
CA ASP A 72 12.74 -3.99 16.15
C ASP A 72 13.65 -4.27 14.92
N GLY A 73 13.13 -4.10 13.71
CA GLY A 73 13.85 -4.35 12.46
C GLY A 73 13.84 -5.82 12.01
N THR A 74 13.18 -6.70 12.73
CA THR A 74 13.06 -8.12 12.35
C THR A 74 11.88 -8.38 11.42
N ASN A 75 11.81 -9.60 10.86
CA ASN A 75 10.68 -10.10 10.09
C ASN A 75 10.30 -9.21 8.89
N GLU A 76 11.31 -8.63 8.23
CA GLU A 76 11.09 -7.91 6.98
C GLU A 76 10.61 -8.88 5.88
N ARG A 77 9.48 -8.55 5.23
CA ARG A 77 8.90 -9.37 4.18
C ARG A 77 8.09 -8.57 3.18
N LYS A 78 8.01 -9.10 1.95
CA LYS A 78 7.10 -8.59 0.91
C LYS A 78 5.65 -8.89 1.30
N VAL A 79 4.75 -7.95 1.01
CA VAL A 79 3.30 -8.17 1.11
C VAL A 79 2.77 -8.82 -0.15
N HIS A 80 3.21 -8.32 -1.29
CA HIS A 80 2.81 -8.81 -2.60
C HIS A 80 3.96 -8.64 -3.60
N GLU A 81 4.26 -9.69 -4.33
CA GLU A 81 5.24 -9.67 -5.41
C GLU A 81 4.51 -9.38 -6.73
N HIS A 82 4.92 -8.33 -7.44
CA HIS A 82 4.25 -7.91 -8.66
C HIS A 82 4.38 -8.93 -9.78
N GLN A 83 3.28 -9.19 -10.47
CA GLN A 83 3.33 -9.85 -11.77
C GLN A 83 3.90 -8.90 -12.84
N PRO A 84 4.48 -9.39 -13.93
CA PRO A 84 4.95 -8.53 -15.01
C PRO A 84 3.86 -7.59 -15.53
N GLY A 85 4.08 -6.28 -15.41
CA GLY A 85 3.12 -5.24 -15.79
C GLY A 85 2.06 -4.91 -14.73
N GLU A 86 2.10 -5.53 -13.58
CA GLU A 86 1.24 -5.20 -12.45
C GLU A 86 1.73 -3.94 -11.73
N SER A 87 0.78 -3.19 -11.20
CA SER A 87 0.99 -2.05 -10.33
C SER A 87 0.14 -2.19 -9.09
N CYS A 88 0.73 -1.94 -7.92
CA CYS A 88 0.04 -1.88 -6.64
C CYS A 88 0.17 -0.48 -6.06
N THR A 89 -0.95 0.07 -5.55
CA THR A 89 -1.02 1.45 -5.06
C THR A 89 -2.07 1.60 -3.97
N HIS A 90 -2.08 2.77 -3.33
CA HIS A 90 -3.14 3.18 -2.39
C HIS A 90 -3.35 2.18 -1.25
N GLU A 91 -2.23 1.73 -0.69
CA GLU A 91 -2.21 0.82 0.46
C GLU A 91 -2.71 1.53 1.73
N PHE A 92 -3.55 0.85 2.49
CA PHE A 92 -4.04 1.30 3.78
C PHE A 92 -4.39 0.12 4.68
N TRP A 93 -4.30 0.30 5.99
CA TRP A 93 -4.79 -0.70 6.92
C TRP A 93 -6.32 -0.64 7.04
N ILE A 94 -6.97 -1.81 7.06
CA ILE A 94 -8.32 -1.92 7.62
C ILE A 94 -8.25 -1.42 9.06
N PRO A 95 -9.14 -0.51 9.51
CA PRO A 95 -8.97 0.15 10.81
C PRO A 95 -8.99 -0.77 12.03
N ASP A 96 -9.53 -1.98 11.92
CA ASP A 96 -9.43 -3.01 12.98
C ASP A 96 -8.06 -3.70 13.02
N GLY A 97 -7.18 -3.42 12.07
CA GLY A 97 -5.84 -4.03 11.96
C GLY A 97 -5.83 -5.44 11.37
N SER A 98 -6.95 -5.94 10.86
CA SER A 98 -7.05 -7.32 10.34
C SER A 98 -6.25 -7.55 9.05
N ALA A 99 -6.12 -6.53 8.19
CA ALA A 99 -5.42 -6.65 6.92
C ALA A 99 -4.89 -5.31 6.40
N LEU A 100 -3.86 -5.38 5.55
CA LEU A 100 -3.45 -4.28 4.68
C LEU A 100 -4.19 -4.41 3.36
N ALA A 101 -5.04 -3.45 3.03
CA ALA A 101 -5.76 -3.39 1.77
C ALA A 101 -5.01 -2.50 0.76
N TYR A 102 -5.17 -2.79 -0.52
CA TYR A 102 -4.51 -2.05 -1.59
C TYR A 102 -5.23 -2.23 -2.93
N VAL A 103 -4.90 -1.37 -3.89
CA VAL A 103 -5.40 -1.46 -5.27
C VAL A 103 -4.34 -2.08 -6.15
N SER A 104 -4.70 -3.12 -6.91
CA SER A 104 -3.85 -3.66 -7.97
C SER A 104 -4.49 -3.49 -9.36
N TYR A 105 -3.64 -3.38 -10.39
CA TYR A 105 -4.09 -3.30 -11.78
C TYR A 105 -2.95 -3.62 -12.75
N MET A 106 -3.31 -4.04 -13.94
CA MET A 106 -2.35 -4.27 -15.03
C MET A 106 -2.15 -3.00 -15.84
N LYS A 107 -0.91 -2.68 -16.19
CA LYS A 107 -0.55 -1.53 -17.02
C LYS A 107 -1.35 -1.53 -18.34
N GLY A 108 -1.98 -0.41 -18.64
CA GLY A 108 -2.81 -0.24 -19.83
C GLY A 108 -4.24 -0.80 -19.74
N GLN A 109 -4.59 -1.41 -18.61
CA GLN A 109 -5.98 -1.85 -18.36
C GLN A 109 -6.71 -0.84 -17.48
N GLN A 110 -8.01 -0.71 -17.70
CA GLN A 110 -8.89 0.13 -16.87
C GLN A 110 -9.37 -0.61 -15.63
N GLN A 111 -9.43 -1.94 -15.69
CA GLN A 111 -9.87 -2.77 -14.57
C GLN A 111 -8.94 -2.62 -13.38
N ARG A 112 -9.52 -2.42 -12.21
CA ARG A 112 -8.86 -2.34 -10.90
C ARG A 112 -9.37 -3.47 -10.02
N TYR A 113 -8.54 -3.82 -9.03
CA TYR A 113 -8.86 -4.84 -8.05
C TYR A 113 -8.57 -4.30 -6.66
N ILE A 114 -9.49 -4.49 -5.73
CA ILE A 114 -9.20 -4.34 -4.31
C ILE A 114 -8.69 -5.69 -3.83
N ARG A 115 -7.52 -5.68 -3.23
CA ARG A 115 -6.91 -6.84 -2.58
C ARG A 115 -6.66 -6.54 -1.12
N LYS A 116 -6.49 -7.57 -0.31
CA LYS A 116 -6.07 -7.46 1.09
C LYS A 116 -5.09 -8.57 1.44
N TYR A 117 -4.11 -8.20 2.23
CA TYR A 117 -3.12 -9.11 2.80
C TYR A 117 -3.33 -9.18 4.31
N ASN A 118 -3.53 -10.41 4.83
CA ASN A 118 -3.62 -10.69 6.25
C ASN A 118 -2.22 -11.04 6.79
N PRO A 119 -1.60 -10.22 7.65
CA PRO A 119 -0.25 -10.47 8.14
C PRO A 119 -0.14 -11.63 9.15
N ASP A 120 -1.26 -12.09 9.71
CA ASP A 120 -1.28 -13.17 10.70
C ASP A 120 -1.35 -14.55 10.05
N THR A 121 -1.90 -14.62 8.83
CA THR A 121 -2.04 -15.87 8.05
C THR A 121 -1.13 -15.91 6.82
N ASP A 122 -0.49 -14.79 6.49
CA ASP A 122 0.31 -14.60 5.26
C ASP A 122 -0.52 -14.81 3.98
N GLU A 123 -1.81 -14.49 4.03
CA GLU A 123 -2.76 -14.69 2.94
C GLU A 123 -3.03 -13.37 2.20
N ASP A 124 -2.80 -13.37 0.90
CA ASP A 124 -3.17 -12.30 -0.03
C ASP A 124 -4.39 -12.72 -0.85
N SER A 125 -5.48 -11.99 -0.74
CA SER A 125 -6.75 -12.35 -1.33
C SER A 125 -7.41 -11.20 -2.11
N LEU A 126 -8.13 -11.56 -3.18
CA LEU A 126 -8.99 -10.64 -3.91
C LEU A 126 -10.21 -10.32 -3.05
N VAL A 127 -10.50 -9.03 -2.88
CA VAL A 127 -11.72 -8.58 -2.22
C VAL A 127 -12.82 -8.37 -3.26
N MET A 128 -12.54 -7.57 -4.30
CA MET A 128 -13.48 -7.36 -5.40
C MET A 128 -12.81 -6.75 -6.62
N GLU A 129 -13.46 -6.91 -7.76
CA GLU A 129 -13.20 -6.11 -8.95
C GLU A 129 -13.93 -4.77 -8.86
N MET A 130 -13.31 -3.71 -9.36
CA MET A 130 -13.95 -2.40 -9.37
C MET A 130 -13.61 -1.64 -10.66
N PRO A 131 -14.50 -0.74 -11.14
CA PRO A 131 -14.12 0.23 -12.16
C PRO A 131 -13.07 1.19 -11.61
N ALA A 132 -12.52 2.05 -12.44
CA ALA A 132 -11.45 2.97 -12.10
C ALA A 132 -11.75 3.81 -10.85
N CYS A 133 -11.34 3.30 -9.70
CA CYS A 133 -11.32 3.99 -8.43
C CYS A 133 -9.85 4.13 -8.00
N SER A 134 -9.50 5.20 -7.36
CA SER A 134 -8.12 5.52 -7.07
C SER A 134 -7.83 5.36 -5.57
N HIS A 135 -8.08 6.39 -4.79
CA HIS A 135 -7.87 6.33 -3.36
C HIS A 135 -9.04 5.64 -2.68
N LEU A 136 -8.74 4.71 -1.81
CA LEU A 136 -9.73 3.92 -1.08
C LEU A 136 -9.49 3.98 0.41
N MET A 137 -10.58 3.91 1.14
CA MET A 137 -10.60 3.67 2.59
C MET A 137 -11.76 2.72 2.91
N SER A 138 -11.63 1.96 3.99
CA SER A 138 -12.73 1.12 4.47
C SER A 138 -13.32 1.63 5.78
N ASN A 139 -14.53 1.15 6.09
CA ASN A 139 -15.06 1.22 7.45
C ASN A 139 -14.24 0.31 8.38
N HIS A 140 -14.56 0.35 9.69
CA HIS A 140 -13.77 -0.29 10.73
C HIS A 140 -13.42 -1.77 10.47
N ASN A 141 -14.35 -2.56 9.97
CA ASN A 141 -14.17 -4.01 9.74
C ASN A 141 -13.97 -4.40 8.27
N GLY A 142 -13.74 -3.44 7.38
CA GLY A 142 -13.41 -3.71 5.98
C GLY A 142 -14.53 -4.29 5.11
N ILE A 143 -15.80 -4.08 5.49
CA ILE A 143 -16.96 -4.55 4.69
C ILE A 143 -17.59 -3.45 3.82
N LEU A 144 -17.27 -2.18 4.07
CA LEU A 144 -17.71 -1.05 3.28
C LEU A 144 -16.49 -0.21 2.87
N TYR A 145 -16.40 0.11 1.60
CA TYR A 145 -15.31 0.92 1.06
C TYR A 145 -15.86 2.20 0.46
N VAL A 146 -15.09 3.27 0.58
CA VAL A 146 -15.31 4.54 -0.10
C VAL A 146 -14.04 4.94 -0.83
N GLY A 147 -14.19 5.47 -2.02
CA GLY A 147 -13.05 5.93 -2.82
C GLY A 147 -13.43 7.02 -3.80
N ASP A 148 -12.42 7.67 -4.34
CA ASP A 148 -12.57 8.59 -5.46
C ASP A 148 -12.38 7.87 -6.79
N GLY A 149 -13.08 8.33 -7.82
CA GLY A 149 -12.92 7.85 -9.19
C GLY A 149 -12.36 8.95 -10.07
N SER A 150 -11.32 8.64 -10.86
CA SER A 150 -10.80 9.57 -11.85
C SER A 150 -10.68 8.91 -13.22
N GLY A 151 -11.18 9.57 -14.25
CA GLY A 151 -10.86 9.27 -15.65
C GLY A 151 -11.52 8.03 -16.26
N SER A 152 -12.61 7.53 -15.72
CA SER A 152 -13.40 6.50 -16.39
C SER A 152 -14.31 7.14 -17.44
N PRO A 153 -14.38 6.57 -18.67
CA PRO A 153 -15.38 6.95 -19.65
C PRO A 153 -16.80 6.46 -19.30
N VAL A 154 -16.97 5.72 -18.24
CA VAL A 154 -18.27 5.33 -17.68
C VAL A 154 -18.67 6.40 -16.67
N ASP A 155 -19.93 6.84 -16.68
CA ASP A 155 -20.53 7.81 -15.75
C ASP A 155 -20.42 7.38 -14.26
N VAL A 156 -19.21 7.14 -13.78
CA VAL A 156 -18.95 7.00 -12.36
C VAL A 156 -18.80 8.41 -11.83
N LYS A 157 -19.73 8.83 -11.01
CA LYS A 157 -19.64 10.08 -10.26
C LYS A 157 -18.30 10.09 -9.50
N ASP A 158 -17.75 11.25 -9.25
CA ASP A 158 -16.42 11.50 -8.65
C ASP A 158 -16.14 10.74 -7.34
N THR A 159 -17.12 10.07 -6.77
CA THR A 159 -16.99 9.26 -5.56
C THR A 159 -17.69 7.91 -5.74
N CYS A 160 -16.95 6.84 -5.51
CA CYS A 160 -17.46 5.47 -5.54
C CYS A 160 -17.64 4.93 -4.12
N SER A 161 -18.74 4.26 -3.87
CA SER A 161 -18.94 3.50 -2.63
C SER A 161 -19.24 2.04 -2.97
N TYR A 162 -18.56 1.13 -2.31
CA TYR A 162 -18.72 -0.30 -2.50
C TYR A 162 -19.05 -0.99 -1.20
N LYS A 163 -20.01 -1.87 -1.24
CA LYS A 163 -20.35 -2.77 -0.13
C LYS A 163 -20.02 -4.20 -0.55
N ILE A 164 -19.27 -4.88 0.28
CA ILE A 164 -19.04 -6.32 0.14
C ILE A 164 -20.26 -7.00 0.76
N GLU A 165 -21.06 -7.68 -0.06
CA GLU A 165 -22.12 -8.56 0.42
C GLU A 165 -21.48 -9.94 0.59
N ASN A 166 -21.46 -10.42 1.84
CA ASN A 166 -21.10 -11.81 2.11
C ASN A 166 -22.31 -12.67 1.75
N ASP A 167 -22.12 -13.60 0.81
CA ASP A 167 -23.06 -14.67 0.52
C ASP A 167 -23.11 -15.68 1.68
#